data_559b19e94f415c3ffb6d5702bc5feb4e
#
_entry.id   559b19e94f415c3ffb6d5702bc5feb4e
#
_cell.length_a   1.000
_cell.length_b   1.000
_cell.length_c   1.000
_cell.angle_alpha   90.00
_cell.angle_beta   90.00
_cell.angle_gamma   90.00
#
_symmetry.space_group_name_H-M   'P 1'
#
loop_
_entity.id
_entity.type
_entity.pdbx_description
1 polymer ?
#
loop_
_entity_poly.entity_id
_entity_poly.type
_entity_poly.pdbx_seq_one_letter_code
_entity_poly.pdbx_strand_id
1 'polypeptide(L)'
;MIDIENAKKVFNEYVKNFNPEDGRIKLKIEHILRVANYSKQIATNLKLNEEQIQLAELIGIFHDIGRFKQAEKYHTFSDKESGINHAEYSIKVLYEDNLIEKFKVDSKYNHIIKKAVLNHNKATIEDGLEDDELLFAKIIRDADKLDIITHV
;
A
#
# COMPACT_ATOMS: atom_id res chain seq x y z
N MET A 1 -5.92 -13.01 -12.87
CA MET A 1 -6.25 -12.74 -11.45
C MET A 1 -4.97 -12.46 -10.67
N ILE A 2 -5.11 -11.80 -9.54
CA ILE A 2 -3.97 -11.46 -8.68
C ILE A 2 -3.73 -12.59 -7.69
N ASP A 3 -2.49 -13.07 -7.60
CA ASP A 3 -2.11 -14.11 -6.64
C ASP A 3 -1.72 -13.45 -5.31
N ILE A 4 -2.68 -13.31 -4.40
CA ILE A 4 -2.48 -12.67 -3.10
C ILE A 4 -1.53 -13.48 -2.21
N GLU A 5 -1.55 -14.80 -2.27
CA GLU A 5 -0.62 -15.62 -1.49
C GLU A 5 0.82 -15.36 -1.90
N ASN A 6 1.08 -15.25 -3.21
CA ASN A 6 2.38 -14.87 -3.73
C ASN A 6 2.76 -13.43 -3.29
N ALA A 7 1.80 -12.51 -3.35
CA ALA A 7 2.04 -11.13 -2.94
C ALA A 7 2.47 -11.03 -1.47
N LYS A 8 1.80 -11.76 -0.59
CA LYS A 8 2.16 -11.81 0.83
C LYS A 8 3.54 -12.42 1.06
N LYS A 9 3.86 -13.46 0.31
CA LYS A 9 5.17 -14.11 0.37
C LYS A 9 6.28 -13.14 -0.07
N VAL A 10 6.08 -12.46 -1.20
CA VAL A 10 7.03 -11.47 -1.71
C VAL A 10 7.22 -10.33 -0.72
N PHE A 11 6.11 -9.83 -0.16
CA PHE A 11 6.17 -8.78 0.86
C PHE A 11 6.97 -9.22 2.10
N ASN A 12 6.69 -10.41 2.62
CA ASN A 12 7.40 -10.94 3.78
C ASN A 12 8.91 -11.11 3.52
N GLU A 13 9.29 -11.53 2.31
CA GLU A 13 10.69 -11.63 1.92
C GLU A 13 11.33 -10.25 1.77
N TYR A 14 10.58 -9.29 1.20
CA TYR A 14 11.08 -7.93 1.02
C TYR A 14 11.42 -7.25 2.35
N VAL A 15 10.54 -7.36 3.33
CA VAL A 15 10.74 -6.69 4.62
C VAL A 15 11.89 -7.28 5.45
N LYS A 16 12.33 -8.49 5.15
CA LYS A 16 13.51 -9.10 5.78
C LYS A 16 14.82 -8.38 5.43
N ASN A 17 14.82 -7.55 4.41
CA ASN A 17 16.01 -6.74 4.04
C ASN A 17 16.22 -5.56 4.99
N PHE A 18 15.27 -5.29 5.88
CA PHE A 18 15.32 -4.17 6.81
C PHE A 18 15.54 -4.66 8.23
N ASN A 19 15.99 -3.75 9.12
CA ASN A 19 16.42 -4.13 10.46
C ASN A 19 15.30 -4.77 11.30
N PRO A 20 15.35 -6.08 11.57
CA PRO A 20 14.30 -6.76 12.33
C PRO A 20 14.29 -6.38 13.83
N GLU A 21 15.36 -5.77 14.32
CA GLU A 21 15.46 -5.32 15.71
C GLU A 21 14.78 -3.96 15.92
N ASP A 22 14.48 -3.24 14.85
CA ASP A 22 13.79 -1.95 14.93
C ASP A 22 12.29 -2.20 15.12
N GLY A 23 11.79 -1.87 16.32
CA GLY A 23 10.36 -2.03 16.64
C GLY A 23 9.43 -1.24 15.73
N ARG A 24 9.91 -0.13 15.15
CA ARG A 24 9.11 0.66 14.19
C ARG A 24 8.90 -0.09 12.90
N ILE A 25 9.89 -0.85 12.43
CA ILE A 25 9.76 -1.73 11.25
C ILE A 25 8.67 -2.77 11.51
N LYS A 26 8.72 -3.44 12.65
CA LYS A 26 7.73 -4.44 13.03
C LYS A 26 6.31 -3.86 13.08
N LEU A 27 6.15 -2.69 13.70
CA LEU A 27 4.85 -2.01 13.79
C LEU A 27 4.31 -1.65 12.40
N LYS A 28 5.18 -1.22 11.50
CA LYS A 28 4.78 -0.89 10.13
C LYS A 28 4.35 -2.14 9.35
N ILE A 29 5.04 -3.25 9.52
CA ILE A 29 4.65 -4.53 8.90
C ILE A 29 3.23 -4.91 9.36
N GLU A 30 2.99 -4.86 10.67
CA GLU A 30 1.69 -5.20 11.24
C GLU A 30 0.59 -4.27 10.74
N HIS A 31 0.86 -2.96 10.67
CA HIS A 31 -0.06 -1.96 10.11
C HIS A 31 -0.43 -2.30 8.67
N ILE A 32 0.57 -2.55 7.81
CA ILE A 32 0.33 -2.84 6.40
C ILE A 32 -0.55 -4.08 6.23
N LEU A 33 -0.27 -5.15 6.99
CA LEU A 33 -1.05 -6.38 6.90
C LEU A 33 -2.48 -6.20 7.39
N ARG A 34 -2.69 -5.40 8.45
CA ARG A 34 -4.05 -5.06 8.91
C ARG A 34 -4.81 -4.25 7.87
N VAL A 35 -4.16 -3.24 7.28
CA VAL A 35 -4.77 -2.40 6.23
C VAL A 35 -5.14 -3.23 5.01
N ALA A 36 -4.29 -4.16 4.61
CA ALA A 36 -4.61 -5.08 3.52
C ALA A 36 -5.89 -5.88 3.82
N ASN A 37 -6.01 -6.39 5.05
CA ASN A 37 -7.21 -7.12 5.46
C ASN A 37 -8.45 -6.22 5.53
N TYR A 38 -8.35 -5.00 6.04
CA TYR A 38 -9.47 -4.04 6.03
C TYR A 38 -9.89 -3.70 4.61
N SER A 39 -8.95 -3.50 3.70
CA SER A 39 -9.25 -3.23 2.29
C SER A 39 -10.04 -4.39 1.67
N LYS A 40 -9.62 -5.62 1.95
CA LYS A 40 -10.34 -6.82 1.52
C LYS A 40 -11.77 -6.84 2.07
N GLN A 41 -11.95 -6.55 3.36
CA GLN A 41 -13.26 -6.54 4.02
C GLN A 41 -14.17 -5.47 3.42
N ILE A 42 -13.66 -4.26 3.21
CA ILE A 42 -14.43 -3.16 2.60
C ILE A 42 -14.89 -3.56 1.20
N ALA A 43 -13.98 -4.07 0.36
CA ALA A 43 -14.30 -4.51 -0.98
C ALA A 43 -15.35 -5.64 -0.98
N THR A 44 -15.24 -6.58 -0.04
CA THR A 44 -16.20 -7.66 0.12
C THR A 44 -17.57 -7.11 0.51
N ASN A 45 -17.63 -6.17 1.44
CA ASN A 45 -18.88 -5.56 1.89
C ASN A 45 -19.54 -4.72 0.80
N LEU A 46 -18.75 -4.16 -0.11
CA LEU A 46 -19.26 -3.45 -1.30
C LEU A 46 -19.74 -4.41 -2.38
N LYS A 47 -19.60 -5.73 -2.17
CA LYS A 47 -20.01 -6.77 -3.10
C LYS A 47 -19.28 -6.69 -4.44
N LEU A 48 -18.01 -6.30 -4.41
CA LEU A 48 -17.15 -6.29 -5.58
C LEU A 48 -16.82 -7.74 -6.00
N ASN A 49 -16.39 -7.91 -7.25
CA ASN A 49 -16.00 -9.23 -7.72
C ASN A 49 -14.66 -9.67 -7.12
N GLU A 50 -14.31 -10.94 -7.29
CA GLU A 50 -13.11 -11.53 -6.69
C GLU A 50 -11.83 -10.81 -7.13
N GLU A 51 -11.72 -10.46 -8.40
CA GLU A 51 -10.56 -9.72 -8.91
C GLU A 51 -10.41 -8.36 -8.24
N GLN A 52 -11.51 -7.64 -8.06
CA GLN A 52 -11.53 -6.33 -7.38
C GLN A 52 -11.16 -6.46 -5.90
N ILE A 53 -11.65 -7.51 -5.25
CA ILE A 53 -11.33 -7.77 -3.84
C ILE A 53 -9.82 -8.04 -3.70
N GLN A 54 -9.26 -8.85 -4.58
CA GLN A 54 -7.82 -9.14 -4.59
C GLN A 54 -7.00 -7.86 -4.85
N LEU A 55 -7.44 -7.03 -5.77
CA LEU A 55 -6.76 -5.76 -6.07
C LEU A 55 -6.79 -4.82 -4.86
N ALA A 56 -7.91 -4.74 -4.16
CA ALA A 56 -8.02 -3.93 -2.95
C ALA A 56 -7.02 -4.39 -1.88
N GLU A 57 -6.92 -5.68 -1.66
CA GLU A 57 -5.97 -6.25 -0.69
C GLU A 57 -4.52 -5.97 -1.11
N LEU A 58 -4.21 -6.12 -2.39
CA LEU A 58 -2.88 -5.84 -2.93
C LEU A 58 -2.48 -4.36 -2.73
N ILE A 59 -3.39 -3.45 -3.00
CA ILE A 59 -3.15 -2.01 -2.78
C ILE A 59 -2.88 -1.74 -1.30
N GLY A 60 -3.56 -2.43 -0.41
CA GLY A 60 -3.28 -2.36 1.03
C GLY A 60 -1.84 -2.74 1.35
N ILE A 61 -1.32 -3.79 0.72
CA ILE A 61 0.09 -4.19 0.87
C ILE A 61 1.03 -3.09 0.35
N PHE A 62 0.67 -2.45 -0.75
CA PHE A 62 1.54 -1.50 -1.45
C PHE A 62 1.54 -0.10 -0.87
N HIS A 63 0.47 0.32 -0.19
CA HIS A 63 0.26 1.74 0.10
C HIS A 63 1.39 2.39 0.91
N ASP A 64 2.04 1.66 1.79
CA ASP A 64 3.11 2.14 2.67
C ASP A 64 4.46 1.45 2.42
N ILE A 65 4.60 0.72 1.31
CA ILE A 65 5.80 -0.10 1.06
C ILE A 65 7.08 0.73 0.98
N GLY A 66 6.97 2.00 0.65
CA GLY A 66 8.11 2.93 0.60
C GLY A 66 8.64 3.33 1.97
N ARG A 67 7.88 3.11 3.04
CA ARG A 67 8.27 3.50 4.40
C ARG A 67 9.56 2.80 4.87
N PHE A 68 9.78 1.56 4.44
CA PHE A 68 10.96 0.80 4.87
C PHE A 68 12.25 1.42 4.33
N LYS A 69 12.30 1.74 3.05
CA LYS A 69 13.46 2.44 2.46
C LYS A 69 13.60 3.87 2.95
N GLN A 70 12.47 4.54 3.21
CA GLN A 70 12.49 5.87 3.83
C GLN A 70 13.23 5.81 5.18
N ALA A 71 12.86 4.86 6.04
CA ALA A 71 13.49 4.70 7.35
C ALA A 71 14.96 4.33 7.23
N GLU A 72 15.32 3.45 6.30
CA GLU A 72 16.69 3.01 6.07
C GLU A 72 17.56 4.17 5.59
N LYS A 73 17.09 4.92 4.60
CA LYS A 73 17.87 5.99 3.97
C LYS A 73 17.92 7.28 4.80
N TYR A 74 16.80 7.65 5.40
CA TYR A 74 16.65 8.93 6.10
C TYR A 74 16.58 8.78 7.62
N HIS A 75 16.63 7.56 8.14
CA HIS A 75 16.56 7.25 9.57
C HIS A 75 15.31 7.75 10.27
N THR A 76 14.21 7.89 9.54
CA THR A 76 12.93 8.37 10.07
C THR A 76 11.77 7.83 9.26
N PHE A 77 10.61 7.64 9.91
CA PHE A 77 9.34 7.36 9.25
C PHE A 77 8.52 8.63 8.99
N SER A 78 9.09 9.81 9.23
CA SER A 78 8.39 11.09 9.07
C SER A 78 8.69 11.69 7.70
N ASP A 79 7.62 12.00 6.94
CA ASP A 79 7.74 12.69 5.66
C ASP A 79 8.32 14.10 5.86
N LYS A 80 7.91 14.76 6.94
CA LYS A 80 8.40 16.11 7.27
C LYS A 80 9.90 16.11 7.55
N GLU A 81 10.38 15.16 8.34
CA GLU A 81 11.80 15.06 8.70
C GLU A 81 12.66 14.62 7.51
N SER A 82 12.17 13.68 6.72
CA SER A 82 12.90 13.16 5.56
C SER A 82 12.88 14.11 4.36
N GLY A 83 11.86 14.96 4.27
CA GLY A 83 11.65 15.82 3.10
C GLY A 83 11.05 15.10 1.89
N ILE A 84 10.58 13.86 2.06
CA ILE A 84 9.94 13.09 0.98
C ILE A 84 8.52 12.72 1.35
N ASN A 85 7.69 12.53 0.32
CA ASN A 85 6.32 12.03 0.48
C ASN A 85 6.35 10.49 0.39
N HIS A 86 5.88 9.79 1.43
CA HIS A 86 5.98 8.33 1.47
C HIS A 86 5.11 7.62 0.43
N ALA A 87 4.01 8.25 0.00
CA ALA A 87 3.18 7.69 -1.07
C ALA A 87 3.92 7.70 -2.41
N GLU A 88 4.54 8.84 -2.74
CA GLU A 88 5.37 8.95 -3.94
C GLU A 88 6.56 7.98 -3.87
N TYR A 89 7.16 7.84 -2.71
CA TYR A 89 8.28 6.93 -2.51
C TYR A 89 7.87 5.47 -2.66
N SER A 90 6.66 5.11 -2.22
CA SER A 90 6.11 3.77 -2.46
C SER A 90 5.98 3.47 -3.95
N ILE A 91 5.49 4.43 -4.74
CA ILE A 91 5.41 4.29 -6.20
C ILE A 91 6.80 4.16 -6.81
N LYS A 92 7.78 4.93 -6.33
CA LYS A 92 9.17 4.82 -6.78
C LYS A 92 9.73 3.42 -6.53
N VAL A 93 9.55 2.88 -5.34
CA VAL A 93 10.02 1.54 -4.98
C VAL A 93 9.37 0.47 -5.86
N LEU A 94 8.06 0.59 -6.09
CA LEU A 94 7.33 -0.39 -6.90
C LEU A 94 7.73 -0.35 -8.37
N TYR A 95 7.79 0.84 -8.96
CA TYR A 95 7.91 0.97 -10.43
C TYR A 95 9.30 1.38 -10.90
N GLU A 96 9.97 2.31 -10.26
CA GLU A 96 11.33 2.70 -10.66
C GLU A 96 12.36 1.68 -10.20
N ASP A 97 12.22 1.15 -8.99
CA ASP A 97 13.11 0.10 -8.48
C ASP A 97 12.65 -1.30 -8.91
N ASN A 98 11.59 -1.40 -9.70
CA ASN A 98 11.07 -2.64 -10.29
C ASN A 98 10.63 -3.71 -9.27
N LEU A 99 10.31 -3.34 -8.05
CA LEU A 99 9.81 -4.30 -7.05
C LEU A 99 8.49 -4.95 -7.52
N ILE A 100 7.68 -4.20 -8.27
CA ILE A 100 6.39 -4.69 -8.77
C ILE A 100 6.52 -5.98 -9.59
N GLU A 101 7.65 -6.18 -10.27
CA GLU A 101 7.87 -7.38 -11.08
C GLU A 101 7.86 -8.67 -10.25
N LYS A 102 8.35 -8.60 -9.00
CA LYS A 102 8.36 -9.75 -8.10
C LYS A 102 6.95 -10.17 -7.69
N PHE A 103 6.02 -9.24 -7.69
CA PHE A 103 4.62 -9.50 -7.36
C PHE A 103 3.85 -10.10 -8.54
N LYS A 104 4.40 -10.06 -9.75
CA LYS A 104 3.80 -10.61 -10.96
C LYS A 104 2.39 -10.07 -11.22
N VAL A 105 2.22 -8.78 -11.08
CA VAL A 105 0.95 -8.08 -11.28
C VAL A 105 0.85 -7.62 -12.72
N ASP A 106 -0.30 -7.91 -13.36
CA ASP A 106 -0.56 -7.48 -14.73
C ASP A 106 -0.53 -5.94 -14.82
N SER A 107 0.13 -5.43 -15.84
CA SER A 107 0.29 -3.99 -16.04
C SER A 107 -1.04 -3.25 -16.23
N LYS A 108 -2.13 -3.95 -16.57
CA LYS A 108 -3.46 -3.33 -16.70
C LYS A 108 -3.95 -2.68 -15.41
N TYR A 109 -3.41 -3.08 -14.25
CA TYR A 109 -3.77 -2.50 -12.96
C TYR A 109 -2.92 -1.29 -12.57
N ASN A 110 -1.86 -0.98 -13.33
CA ASN A 110 -0.89 0.06 -12.93
C ASN A 110 -1.54 1.40 -12.66
N HIS A 111 -2.47 1.85 -13.50
CA HIS A 111 -3.11 3.16 -13.33
C HIS A 111 -3.94 3.21 -12.03
N ILE A 112 -4.60 2.13 -11.68
CA ILE A 112 -5.39 2.04 -10.44
C ILE A 112 -4.47 2.04 -9.23
N ILE A 113 -3.42 1.20 -9.25
CA ILE A 113 -2.46 1.09 -8.15
C ILE A 113 -1.78 2.44 -7.89
N LYS A 114 -1.28 3.09 -8.94
CA LYS A 114 -0.60 4.38 -8.82
C LYS A 114 -1.51 5.45 -8.23
N LYS A 115 -2.72 5.59 -8.76
CA LYS A 115 -3.65 6.62 -8.28
C LYS A 115 -4.11 6.34 -6.84
N ALA A 116 -4.41 5.10 -6.51
CA ALA A 116 -4.83 4.75 -5.16
C ALA A 116 -3.71 5.01 -4.14
N VAL A 117 -2.51 4.56 -4.41
CA VAL A 117 -1.37 4.76 -3.50
C VAL A 117 -1.03 6.25 -3.37
N LEU A 118 -0.97 6.99 -4.49
CA LEU A 118 -0.61 8.41 -4.46
C LEU A 118 -1.63 9.27 -3.72
N ASN A 119 -2.89 8.88 -3.70
CA ASN A 119 -3.95 9.66 -3.06
C ASN A 119 -4.23 9.26 -1.62
N HIS A 120 -3.63 8.17 -1.11
CA HIS A 120 -4.00 7.68 0.22
C HIS A 120 -3.63 8.62 1.36
N ASN A 121 -2.59 9.43 1.21
CA ASN A 121 -2.13 10.36 2.23
C ASN A 121 -2.44 11.84 1.92
N LYS A 122 -3.21 12.11 0.88
CA LYS A 122 -3.62 13.49 0.55
C LYS A 122 -4.81 13.90 1.41
N ALA A 123 -4.94 15.19 1.69
CA ALA A 123 -6.09 15.74 2.43
C ALA A 123 -7.40 15.43 1.70
N THR A 124 -7.40 15.57 0.38
CA THR A 124 -8.53 15.22 -0.49
C THR A 124 -8.02 14.44 -1.70
N ILE A 125 -8.85 13.53 -2.22
CA ILE A 125 -8.53 12.81 -3.45
C ILE A 125 -8.53 13.80 -4.62
N GLU A 126 -7.55 13.68 -5.53
CA GLU A 126 -7.47 14.54 -6.71
C GLU A 126 -8.72 14.39 -7.59
N ASP A 127 -9.07 15.47 -8.33
CA ASP A 127 -10.17 15.47 -9.28
C ASP A 127 -9.76 14.73 -10.57
N GLY A 128 -10.76 14.27 -11.32
CA GLY A 128 -10.53 13.74 -12.65
C GLY A 128 -10.09 12.30 -12.74
N LEU A 129 -10.16 11.55 -11.63
CA LEU A 129 -9.88 10.12 -11.65
C LEU A 129 -10.95 9.35 -12.41
N GLU A 130 -10.56 8.25 -13.06
CA GLU A 130 -11.52 7.29 -13.59
C GLU A 130 -12.28 6.61 -12.46
N ASP A 131 -13.46 6.03 -12.77
CA ASP A 131 -14.32 5.44 -11.74
C ASP A 131 -13.61 4.37 -10.93
N ASP A 132 -12.86 3.49 -11.58
CA ASP A 132 -12.11 2.43 -10.90
C ASP A 132 -10.96 3.00 -10.05
N GLU A 133 -10.25 4.00 -10.55
CA GLU A 133 -9.20 4.68 -9.79
C GLU A 133 -9.76 5.32 -8.52
N LEU A 134 -10.88 6.00 -8.63
CA LEU A 134 -11.55 6.64 -7.51
C LEU A 134 -12.04 5.61 -6.48
N LEU A 135 -12.63 4.52 -6.94
CA LEU A 135 -13.12 3.46 -6.06
C LEU A 135 -12.00 2.91 -5.16
N PHE A 136 -10.88 2.53 -5.76
CA PHE A 136 -9.76 1.96 -5.00
C PHE A 136 -9.02 3.00 -4.16
N ALA A 137 -8.97 4.25 -4.60
CA ALA A 137 -8.44 5.35 -3.77
C ALA A 137 -9.28 5.52 -2.50
N LYS A 138 -10.59 5.45 -2.60
CA LYS A 138 -11.48 5.53 -1.43
C LYS A 138 -11.32 4.33 -0.50
N ILE A 139 -11.23 3.13 -1.06
CA ILE A 139 -11.08 1.90 -0.25
C ILE A 139 -9.81 1.97 0.59
N ILE A 140 -8.67 2.29 -0.01
CA ILE A 140 -7.40 2.31 0.74
C ILE A 140 -7.38 3.42 1.78
N ARG A 141 -7.96 4.60 1.49
CA ARG A 141 -8.05 5.68 2.47
C ARG A 141 -8.86 5.26 3.68
N ASP A 142 -10.01 4.64 3.45
CA ASP A 142 -10.87 4.18 4.54
C ASP A 142 -10.22 3.07 5.36
N ALA A 143 -9.56 2.12 4.71
CA ALA A 143 -8.85 1.04 5.37
C ALA A 143 -7.70 1.56 6.24
N ASP A 144 -6.89 2.47 5.71
CA ASP A 144 -5.78 3.08 6.42
C ASP A 144 -6.26 3.86 7.64
N LYS A 145 -7.30 4.67 7.46
CA LYS A 145 -7.91 5.45 8.53
C LYS A 145 -8.51 4.55 9.61
N LEU A 146 -9.13 3.45 9.21
CA LEU A 146 -9.72 2.49 10.14
C LEU A 146 -8.65 1.89 11.06
N ASP A 147 -7.49 1.53 10.53
CA ASP A 147 -6.38 1.01 11.33
C ASP A 147 -5.84 2.07 12.30
N ILE A 148 -5.69 3.30 11.84
CA ILE A 148 -5.23 4.42 12.69
C ILE A 148 -6.19 4.63 13.87
N ILE A 149 -7.50 4.58 13.64
CA ILE A 149 -8.51 4.78 14.68
C ILE A 149 -8.53 3.64 15.69
N THR A 150 -8.38 2.39 15.25
CA THR A 150 -8.55 1.21 16.10
C THR A 150 -7.28 0.75 16.79
N HIS A 151 -6.10 1.23 16.35
CA HIS A 151 -4.79 0.79 16.87
C HIS A 151 -3.89 1.96 17.26
N VAL A 152 -4.46 3.00 17.83
CA VAL A 152 -3.71 4.14 18.37
C VAL A 152 -3.11 3.80 19.72
#